data_0baa8e604eef54b98a8d3774b8453578
#
_entry.id   0baa8e604eef54b98a8d3774b8453578
#
_cell.length_a   1.000
_cell.length_b   1.000
_cell.length_c   1.000
_cell.angle_alpha   90.00
_cell.angle_beta   90.00
_cell.angle_gamma   90.00
#
_symmetry.space_group_name_H-M   'P 1'
#
loop_
_entity.id
_entity.type
_entity.pdbx_description
1 polymer ?
#
loop_
_entity_poly.entity_id
_entity_poly.type
_entity_poly.pdbx_seq_one_letter_code
_entity_poly.pdbx_strand_id
1 'polypeptide(L)'
;LSWTELAECVAQMCLGAATLGELRAFCKEVMLLCAQHPLPEPNPAYDTNHKTLPSSTPPLRTAAAKGLLKLASYKRDAALLDAIEKLLNDPDPSVRSLVAHRLFLVYSHAPEFFWQAIDERLAKEENIVVLKSVYSVLSRPGIRETQEAQTAFAAIVEELLDTNPNSELLEHIMGVLSWYMFVAKSEWVLEIGTKILNQPIKYIRPLRHLVEHISRFIVPNNVFSEEKVYIAKEAIAFAIQALGMCKNEVVALRENTQLERSEELRDQLQQLQQIVNTLVNGIYFNIGVPRLQGISKDELQLTEVERQQFYFFVKELLMAISQWAIDDTLGILAAYTAHHFCELMNEVLKYDPVDVLQMTTNIVRSSQTSGYHFDAFAVKEVVKLADSLLADHQEKLRDNVVLENLLTLIDIFAEAGWPEALELLGRLPEVAR
;
A
#
# COMPACT_ATOMS: atom_id res chain seq x y z
N LEU A 1 26.71 10.94 -33.38
CA LEU A 1 25.48 10.42 -32.78
C LEU A 1 25.20 9.03 -33.35
N SER A 2 24.97 8.04 -32.49
CA SER A 2 24.46 6.74 -32.91
C SER A 2 23.00 6.84 -33.39
N TRP A 3 22.53 5.88 -34.16
CA TRP A 3 21.10 5.83 -34.57
C TRP A 3 20.18 5.78 -33.36
N THR A 4 20.62 5.15 -32.26
CA THR A 4 19.87 5.10 -30.99
C THR A 4 19.72 6.48 -30.36
N GLU A 5 20.80 7.25 -30.26
CA GLU A 5 20.77 8.61 -29.71
C GLU A 5 19.91 9.54 -30.57
N LEU A 6 20.03 9.41 -31.89
CA LEU A 6 19.18 10.18 -32.81
C LEU A 6 17.70 9.84 -32.62
N ALA A 7 17.34 8.57 -32.55
CA ALA A 7 15.97 8.11 -32.36
C ALA A 7 15.38 8.60 -31.02
N GLU A 8 16.14 8.55 -29.94
CA GLU A 8 15.70 9.08 -28.63
C GLU A 8 15.51 10.59 -28.65
N CYS A 9 16.42 11.35 -29.30
CA CYS A 9 16.25 12.79 -29.48
C CYS A 9 14.98 13.12 -30.27
N VAL A 10 14.73 12.44 -31.39
CA VAL A 10 13.52 12.65 -32.19
C VAL A 10 12.27 12.26 -31.41
N ALA A 11 12.29 11.15 -30.65
CA ALA A 11 11.19 10.74 -29.81
C ALA A 11 10.86 11.76 -28.68
N GLN A 12 11.87 12.46 -28.17
CA GLN A 12 11.63 13.56 -27.24
C GLN A 12 11.01 14.78 -27.89
N MET A 13 11.43 15.11 -29.12
CA MET A 13 10.90 16.23 -29.88
C MET A 13 9.44 16.01 -30.31
N CYS A 14 8.96 14.79 -30.44
CA CYS A 14 7.64 14.44 -30.98
C CYS A 14 6.48 15.19 -30.33
N LEU A 15 6.52 15.44 -29.02
CA LEU A 15 5.45 16.18 -28.33
C LEU A 15 5.40 17.65 -28.78
N GLY A 16 6.54 18.33 -28.79
CA GLY A 16 6.62 19.72 -29.31
C GLY A 16 6.40 19.84 -30.80
N ALA A 17 6.80 18.84 -31.55
CA ALA A 17 6.60 18.78 -33.01
C ALA A 17 5.15 18.50 -33.43
N ALA A 18 4.31 18.01 -32.52
CA ALA A 18 2.96 17.54 -32.87
C ALA A 18 2.07 18.58 -33.53
N THR A 19 2.33 19.89 -33.29
CA THR A 19 1.61 21.03 -33.87
C THR A 19 2.32 21.66 -35.04
N LEU A 20 3.57 21.31 -35.34
CA LEU A 20 4.43 21.92 -36.33
C LEU A 20 4.49 21.07 -37.63
N GLY A 21 3.79 21.46 -38.69
CA GLY A 21 3.53 20.66 -39.88
C GLY A 21 4.72 19.86 -40.42
N GLU A 22 5.79 20.53 -40.88
CA GLU A 22 6.98 19.87 -41.46
C GLU A 22 7.77 19.05 -40.42
N LEU A 23 7.95 19.60 -39.22
CA LEU A 23 8.66 18.90 -38.15
C LEU A 23 7.88 17.67 -37.70
N ARG A 24 6.54 17.73 -37.64
CA ARG A 24 5.70 16.57 -37.36
C ARG A 24 5.88 15.48 -38.42
N ALA A 25 5.88 15.86 -39.70
CA ALA A 25 6.07 14.92 -40.81
C ALA A 25 7.44 14.21 -40.70
N PHE A 26 8.51 14.96 -40.46
CA PHE A 26 9.85 14.42 -40.24
C PHE A 26 9.90 13.47 -39.04
N CYS A 27 9.40 13.89 -37.87
CA CYS A 27 9.37 13.03 -36.68
C CYS A 27 8.57 11.75 -36.93
N LYS A 28 7.42 11.86 -37.61
CA LYS A 28 6.59 10.70 -37.97
C LYS A 28 7.35 9.72 -38.87
N GLU A 29 8.01 10.18 -39.90
CA GLU A 29 8.79 9.34 -40.81
C GLU A 29 9.91 8.59 -40.06
N VAL A 30 10.71 9.31 -39.29
CA VAL A 30 11.80 8.71 -38.51
C VAL A 30 11.27 7.67 -37.53
N MET A 31 10.18 7.97 -36.80
CA MET A 31 9.61 7.04 -35.85
C MET A 31 9.00 5.78 -36.49
N LEU A 32 8.38 5.92 -37.67
CA LEU A 32 7.88 4.79 -38.45
C LEU A 32 9.00 3.88 -38.96
N LEU A 33 10.13 4.44 -39.36
CA LEU A 33 11.33 3.66 -39.73
C LEU A 33 11.92 2.93 -38.49
N CYS A 34 12.05 3.61 -37.37
CA CYS A 34 12.52 3.00 -36.11
C CYS A 34 11.62 1.88 -35.61
N ALA A 35 10.30 1.99 -35.80
CA ALA A 35 9.34 0.98 -35.38
C ALA A 35 9.51 -0.36 -36.11
N GLN A 36 10.02 -0.33 -37.35
CA GLN A 36 10.22 -1.51 -38.18
C GLN A 36 11.64 -2.09 -38.09
N HIS A 37 12.48 -1.53 -37.21
CA HIS A 37 13.87 -1.95 -37.11
C HIS A 37 13.99 -3.39 -36.58
N PRO A 38 14.68 -4.31 -37.28
CA PRO A 38 14.69 -5.73 -36.98
C PRO A 38 15.51 -6.08 -35.73
N LEU A 39 16.50 -5.24 -35.36
CA LEU A 39 17.41 -5.55 -34.28
C LEU A 39 17.03 -4.87 -32.96
N PRO A 40 17.37 -5.49 -31.84
CA PRO A 40 17.88 -6.86 -31.71
C PRO A 40 16.82 -7.89 -32.11
N GLU A 41 17.26 -9.03 -32.64
CA GLU A 41 16.36 -10.14 -32.94
C GLU A 41 15.65 -10.60 -31.66
N PRO A 42 14.38 -11.00 -31.76
CA PRO A 42 13.63 -11.51 -30.63
C PRO A 42 14.35 -12.73 -30.03
N ASN A 43 14.54 -12.75 -28.73
CA ASN A 43 15.06 -13.92 -28.05
C ASN A 43 13.88 -14.75 -27.53
N PRO A 44 13.63 -15.96 -28.06
CA PRO A 44 12.51 -16.80 -27.61
C PRO A 44 12.53 -17.13 -26.12
N ALA A 45 13.72 -17.09 -25.48
CA ALA A 45 13.83 -17.30 -24.04
C ALA A 45 13.13 -16.22 -23.20
N TYR A 46 12.86 -15.06 -23.76
CA TYR A 46 12.12 -14.00 -23.05
C TYR A 46 10.61 -14.23 -23.05
N ASP A 47 10.06 -14.94 -24.03
CA ASP A 47 8.65 -15.32 -24.04
C ASP A 47 8.35 -16.48 -23.06
N THR A 48 9.35 -17.30 -22.73
CA THR A 48 9.19 -18.41 -21.77
C THR A 48 9.28 -17.94 -20.31
N ASN A 49 9.87 -16.78 -20.06
CA ASN A 49 9.90 -16.19 -18.71
C ASN A 49 8.87 -15.06 -18.59
N HIS A 50 7.61 -15.45 -18.37
CA HIS A 50 6.47 -14.53 -18.29
C HIS A 50 6.51 -13.54 -17.09
N LYS A 51 7.56 -13.58 -16.25
CA LYS A 51 7.65 -12.78 -15.01
C LYS A 51 8.57 -11.57 -15.09
N THR A 52 9.47 -11.51 -16.06
CA THR A 52 10.49 -10.46 -16.15
C THR A 52 10.56 -9.85 -17.55
N LEU A 53 11.10 -8.64 -17.62
CA LEU A 53 11.51 -8.04 -18.89
C LEU A 53 12.96 -8.38 -19.19
N PRO A 54 13.37 -8.40 -20.48
CA PRO A 54 14.75 -8.53 -20.88
C PRO A 54 15.64 -7.47 -20.23
N SER A 55 16.89 -7.82 -19.93
CA SER A 55 17.88 -6.88 -19.41
C SER A 55 18.30 -5.82 -20.44
N SER A 56 18.15 -6.13 -21.73
CA SER A 56 18.38 -5.20 -22.85
C SER A 56 17.08 -4.98 -23.62
N THR A 57 16.66 -3.73 -23.74
CA THR A 57 15.47 -3.36 -24.53
C THR A 57 15.88 -2.97 -25.95
N PRO A 58 15.04 -3.23 -26.99
CA PRO A 58 15.28 -2.77 -28.36
C PRO A 58 15.24 -1.22 -28.44
N PRO A 59 16.39 -0.55 -28.51
CA PRO A 59 16.42 0.91 -28.30
C PRO A 59 15.65 1.68 -29.37
N LEU A 60 15.71 1.24 -30.63
CA LEU A 60 15.03 1.93 -31.71
C LEU A 60 13.51 1.73 -31.66
N ARG A 61 13.03 0.51 -31.42
CA ARG A 61 11.60 0.23 -31.31
C ARG A 61 10.99 0.85 -30.05
N THR A 62 11.73 0.93 -28.94
CA THR A 62 11.27 1.65 -27.75
C THR A 62 11.23 3.17 -27.94
N ALA A 63 12.19 3.76 -28.64
CA ALA A 63 12.17 5.16 -29.02
C ALA A 63 10.97 5.45 -29.96
N ALA A 64 10.74 4.57 -30.94
CA ALA A 64 9.58 4.66 -31.83
C ALA A 64 8.27 4.62 -31.05
N ALA A 65 8.11 3.68 -30.11
CA ALA A 65 6.91 3.59 -29.27
C ALA A 65 6.64 4.90 -28.50
N LYS A 66 7.67 5.49 -27.88
CA LYS A 66 7.56 6.78 -27.19
C LYS A 66 7.16 7.91 -28.14
N GLY A 67 7.79 7.98 -29.30
CA GLY A 67 7.57 9.06 -30.29
C GLY A 67 6.21 8.96 -30.96
N LEU A 68 5.81 7.78 -31.44
CA LEU A 68 4.53 7.55 -32.12
C LEU A 68 3.35 7.85 -31.20
N LEU A 69 3.37 7.40 -29.95
CA LEU A 69 2.33 7.69 -28.96
C LEU A 69 2.21 9.20 -28.66
N LYS A 70 3.33 9.91 -28.54
CA LYS A 70 3.32 11.38 -28.39
C LYS A 70 2.73 12.08 -29.63
N LEU A 71 3.06 11.64 -30.84
CA LEU A 71 2.47 12.21 -32.09
C LEU A 71 0.99 11.89 -32.17
N ALA A 72 0.56 10.69 -31.79
CA ALA A 72 -0.84 10.27 -31.84
C ALA A 72 -1.70 10.94 -30.74
N SER A 73 -1.10 11.39 -29.64
CA SER A 73 -1.82 12.10 -28.58
C SER A 73 -2.39 13.45 -28.98
N TYR A 74 -1.93 14.02 -30.10
CA TYR A 74 -2.39 15.31 -30.59
C TYR A 74 -3.56 15.19 -31.57
N LYS A 75 -3.52 14.20 -32.46
CA LYS A 75 -4.53 14.04 -33.55
C LYS A 75 -4.55 12.57 -33.99
N ARG A 76 -5.75 12.06 -34.26
CA ARG A 76 -5.95 10.75 -34.88
C ARG A 76 -5.22 10.69 -36.25
N ASP A 77 -4.41 9.68 -36.44
CA ASP A 77 -3.62 9.41 -37.63
C ASP A 77 -3.52 7.90 -37.83
N ALA A 78 -4.15 7.39 -38.88
CA ALA A 78 -4.26 5.95 -39.12
C ALA A 78 -2.90 5.26 -39.23
N ALA A 79 -1.90 5.90 -39.87
CA ALA A 79 -0.57 5.29 -39.98
C ALA A 79 0.17 5.22 -38.64
N LEU A 80 -0.06 6.18 -37.73
CA LEU A 80 0.48 6.13 -36.39
C LEU A 80 -0.19 5.02 -35.57
N LEU A 81 -1.52 4.88 -35.67
CA LEU A 81 -2.26 3.85 -34.93
C LEU A 81 -1.88 2.44 -35.40
N ASP A 82 -1.75 2.22 -36.75
CA ASP A 82 -1.27 0.95 -37.32
C ASP A 82 0.15 0.59 -36.82
N ALA A 83 1.05 1.57 -36.74
CA ALA A 83 2.39 1.35 -36.21
C ALA A 83 2.39 1.06 -34.69
N ILE A 84 1.53 1.72 -33.92
CA ILE A 84 1.36 1.49 -32.48
C ILE A 84 0.80 0.07 -32.25
N GLU A 85 -0.17 -0.37 -33.03
CA GLU A 85 -0.72 -1.73 -32.97
C GLU A 85 0.35 -2.79 -33.26
N LYS A 86 1.20 -2.58 -34.27
CA LYS A 86 2.34 -3.48 -34.54
C LYS A 86 3.32 -3.54 -33.37
N LEU A 87 3.61 -2.41 -32.73
CA LEU A 87 4.47 -2.38 -31.54
C LEU A 87 3.81 -2.99 -30.29
N LEU A 88 2.49 -2.95 -30.16
CA LEU A 88 1.75 -3.71 -29.15
C LEU A 88 1.87 -5.22 -29.35
N ASN A 89 2.09 -5.66 -30.58
CA ASN A 89 2.33 -7.06 -30.94
C ASN A 89 3.82 -7.36 -31.19
N ASP A 90 4.73 -6.48 -30.72
CA ASP A 90 6.18 -6.69 -30.84
C ASP A 90 6.57 -8.00 -30.13
N PRO A 91 7.47 -8.81 -30.70
CA PRO A 91 7.96 -10.01 -30.05
C PRO A 91 8.68 -9.74 -28.73
N ASP A 92 9.21 -8.52 -28.51
CA ASP A 92 9.86 -8.15 -27.25
C ASP A 92 8.87 -7.60 -26.23
N PRO A 93 8.72 -8.25 -25.05
CA PRO A 93 7.77 -7.81 -24.03
C PRO A 93 8.07 -6.43 -23.45
N SER A 94 9.31 -5.94 -23.53
CA SER A 94 9.64 -4.58 -23.06
C SER A 94 9.06 -3.50 -23.98
N VAL A 95 8.98 -3.76 -25.28
CA VAL A 95 8.32 -2.87 -26.23
C VAL A 95 6.82 -2.90 -25.99
N ARG A 96 6.21 -4.09 -25.88
CA ARG A 96 4.78 -4.24 -25.59
C ARG A 96 4.38 -3.54 -24.29
N SER A 97 5.15 -3.76 -23.20
CA SER A 97 4.94 -3.12 -21.89
C SER A 97 4.99 -1.59 -21.98
N LEU A 98 5.99 -1.05 -22.70
CA LEU A 98 6.13 0.40 -22.87
C LEU A 98 4.96 1.00 -23.62
N VAL A 99 4.52 0.36 -24.72
CA VAL A 99 3.36 0.82 -25.50
C VAL A 99 2.08 0.72 -24.67
N ALA A 100 1.83 -0.42 -24.04
CA ALA A 100 0.68 -0.63 -23.17
C ALA A 100 0.61 0.44 -22.08
N HIS A 101 1.71 0.67 -21.35
CA HIS A 101 1.77 1.67 -20.26
C HIS A 101 1.42 3.09 -20.71
N ARG A 102 1.66 3.43 -21.97
CA ARG A 102 1.44 4.77 -22.54
C ARG A 102 0.24 4.88 -23.47
N LEU A 103 -0.51 3.82 -23.65
CA LEU A 103 -1.64 3.76 -24.56
C LEU A 103 -2.73 4.79 -24.23
N PHE A 104 -2.82 5.23 -22.96
CA PHE A 104 -3.73 6.31 -22.54
C PHE A 104 -3.56 7.60 -23.35
N LEU A 105 -2.39 7.83 -23.95
CA LEU A 105 -2.13 9.02 -24.76
C LEU A 105 -3.01 9.10 -26.03
N VAL A 106 -3.51 7.97 -26.51
CA VAL A 106 -4.39 7.94 -27.69
C VAL A 106 -5.88 7.89 -27.32
N TYR A 107 -6.21 7.69 -26.06
CA TYR A 107 -7.59 7.49 -25.60
C TYR A 107 -8.53 8.63 -25.99
N SER A 108 -8.11 9.90 -25.83
CA SER A 108 -8.94 11.08 -26.13
C SER A 108 -9.25 11.27 -27.64
N HIS A 109 -8.42 10.73 -28.53
CA HIS A 109 -8.54 10.94 -29.98
C HIS A 109 -8.91 9.68 -30.76
N ALA A 110 -8.76 8.52 -30.16
CA ALA A 110 -9.08 7.24 -30.79
C ALA A 110 -9.55 6.21 -29.72
N PRO A 111 -10.66 6.46 -29.02
CA PRO A 111 -11.14 5.58 -27.95
C PRO A 111 -11.48 4.17 -28.46
N GLU A 112 -12.01 4.03 -29.67
CA GLU A 112 -12.31 2.70 -30.23
C GLU A 112 -11.03 1.89 -30.46
N PHE A 113 -9.98 2.50 -30.98
CA PHE A 113 -8.68 1.88 -31.14
C PHE A 113 -8.08 1.50 -29.77
N PHE A 114 -8.21 2.40 -28.79
CA PHE A 114 -7.71 2.14 -27.43
C PHE A 114 -8.34 0.87 -26.85
N TRP A 115 -9.67 0.76 -26.87
CA TRP A 115 -10.36 -0.42 -26.30
C TRP A 115 -10.08 -1.68 -27.09
N GLN A 116 -10.11 -1.63 -28.42
CA GLN A 116 -9.72 -2.77 -29.24
C GLN A 116 -8.30 -3.27 -28.92
N ALA A 117 -7.34 -2.36 -28.77
CA ALA A 117 -5.96 -2.69 -28.44
C ALA A 117 -5.82 -3.30 -27.02
N ILE A 118 -6.60 -2.81 -26.04
CA ILE A 118 -6.67 -3.37 -24.70
C ILE A 118 -7.24 -4.78 -24.72
N ASP A 119 -8.40 -4.98 -25.36
CA ASP A 119 -9.07 -6.28 -25.42
C ASP A 119 -8.19 -7.33 -26.10
N GLU A 120 -7.57 -6.99 -27.24
CA GLU A 120 -6.64 -7.87 -27.92
C GLU A 120 -5.42 -8.21 -27.04
N ARG A 121 -4.93 -7.26 -26.29
CA ARG A 121 -3.77 -7.49 -25.41
C ARG A 121 -4.14 -8.36 -24.24
N LEU A 122 -5.27 -8.11 -23.57
CA LEU A 122 -5.76 -8.95 -22.47
C LEU A 122 -6.03 -10.39 -22.91
N ALA A 123 -6.51 -10.57 -24.15
CA ALA A 123 -6.81 -11.92 -24.70
C ALA A 123 -5.56 -12.74 -25.08
N LYS A 124 -4.41 -12.08 -25.34
CA LYS A 124 -3.22 -12.76 -25.92
C LYS A 124 -1.99 -12.70 -25.04
N GLU A 125 -1.96 -11.81 -24.03
CA GLU A 125 -0.75 -11.55 -23.25
C GLU A 125 -0.59 -12.53 -22.10
N GLU A 126 0.58 -13.12 -22.02
CA GLU A 126 0.97 -14.03 -20.94
C GLU A 126 2.05 -13.43 -20.03
N ASN A 127 2.77 -12.40 -20.52
CA ASN A 127 3.82 -11.77 -19.72
C ASN A 127 3.21 -10.84 -18.66
N ILE A 128 3.44 -11.18 -17.38
CA ILE A 128 2.85 -10.48 -16.24
C ILE A 128 3.23 -9.00 -16.15
N VAL A 129 4.43 -8.62 -16.65
CA VAL A 129 4.88 -7.21 -16.63
C VAL A 129 4.13 -6.39 -17.66
N VAL A 130 3.82 -6.98 -18.81
CA VAL A 130 2.98 -6.34 -19.84
C VAL A 130 1.55 -6.23 -19.32
N LEU A 131 0.99 -7.27 -18.71
CA LEU A 131 -0.35 -7.23 -18.08
C LEU A 131 -0.42 -6.15 -16.99
N LYS A 132 0.57 -6.07 -16.10
CA LYS A 132 0.67 -4.97 -15.12
C LYS A 132 0.64 -3.58 -15.78
N SER A 133 1.27 -3.43 -16.95
CA SER A 133 1.26 -2.18 -17.71
C SER A 133 -0.13 -1.87 -18.30
N VAL A 134 -0.85 -2.88 -18.79
CA VAL A 134 -2.24 -2.74 -19.25
C VAL A 134 -3.15 -2.31 -18.10
N TYR A 135 -3.12 -3.01 -16.97
CA TYR A 135 -3.94 -2.65 -15.81
C TYR A 135 -3.57 -1.29 -15.19
N SER A 136 -2.29 -0.89 -15.26
CA SER A 136 -1.86 0.46 -14.87
C SER A 136 -2.51 1.55 -15.72
N VAL A 137 -2.72 1.29 -17.00
CA VAL A 137 -3.44 2.23 -17.90
C VAL A 137 -4.92 2.26 -17.56
N LEU A 138 -5.53 1.11 -17.37
CA LEU A 138 -6.94 1.01 -16.99
C LEU A 138 -7.23 1.66 -15.62
N SER A 139 -6.22 1.74 -14.75
CA SER A 139 -6.33 2.39 -13.43
C SER A 139 -6.33 3.92 -13.49
N ARG A 140 -6.09 4.53 -14.65
CA ARG A 140 -5.99 6.00 -14.77
C ARG A 140 -7.35 6.68 -14.59
N PRO A 141 -7.38 7.86 -13.94
CA PRO A 141 -8.59 8.67 -13.88
C PRO A 141 -9.20 8.90 -15.27
N GLY A 142 -10.51 8.85 -15.37
CA GLY A 142 -11.27 8.96 -16.62
C GLY A 142 -11.38 7.66 -17.42
N ILE A 143 -10.40 6.75 -17.33
CA ILE A 143 -10.46 5.41 -17.94
C ILE A 143 -11.08 4.42 -16.94
N ARG A 144 -10.59 4.36 -15.72
CA ARG A 144 -11.09 3.45 -14.67
C ARG A 144 -12.58 3.62 -14.35
N GLU A 145 -13.14 4.81 -14.64
CA GLU A 145 -14.55 5.10 -14.41
C GLU A 145 -15.47 4.51 -15.49
N THR A 146 -14.91 3.99 -16.58
CA THR A 146 -15.68 3.37 -17.68
C THR A 146 -16.14 1.97 -17.34
N GLN A 147 -17.23 1.53 -17.97
CA GLN A 147 -17.77 0.19 -17.79
C GLN A 147 -16.80 -0.88 -18.32
N GLU A 148 -16.11 -0.61 -19.40
CA GLU A 148 -15.12 -1.51 -20.01
C GLU A 148 -13.96 -1.80 -19.06
N ALA A 149 -13.42 -0.77 -18.41
CA ALA A 149 -12.36 -0.95 -17.41
C ALA A 149 -12.85 -1.76 -16.22
N GLN A 150 -14.03 -1.46 -15.69
CA GLN A 150 -14.62 -2.21 -14.58
C GLN A 150 -14.82 -3.69 -14.94
N THR A 151 -15.32 -3.98 -16.14
CA THR A 151 -15.50 -5.35 -16.63
C THR A 151 -14.17 -6.09 -16.73
N ALA A 152 -13.12 -5.44 -17.26
CA ALA A 152 -11.79 -6.04 -17.35
C ALA A 152 -11.19 -6.33 -15.98
N PHE A 153 -11.36 -5.42 -14.99
CA PHE A 153 -10.91 -5.66 -13.63
C PHE A 153 -11.70 -6.77 -12.94
N ALA A 154 -13.03 -6.79 -13.07
CA ALA A 154 -13.86 -7.83 -12.46
C ALA A 154 -13.47 -9.23 -12.95
N ALA A 155 -13.35 -9.40 -14.27
CA ALA A 155 -12.99 -10.68 -14.88
C ALA A 155 -11.65 -11.24 -14.38
N ILE A 156 -10.57 -10.42 -14.38
CA ILE A 156 -9.25 -10.89 -13.96
C ILE A 156 -9.17 -11.13 -12.45
N VAL A 157 -9.85 -10.33 -11.64
CA VAL A 157 -9.83 -10.48 -10.18
C VAL A 157 -10.56 -11.75 -9.76
N GLU A 158 -11.73 -12.04 -10.33
CA GLU A 158 -12.46 -13.28 -10.08
C GLU A 158 -11.62 -14.50 -10.48
N GLU A 159 -11.03 -14.49 -11.67
CA GLU A 159 -10.16 -15.56 -12.14
C GLU A 159 -8.96 -15.79 -11.20
N LEU A 160 -8.23 -14.74 -10.86
CA LEU A 160 -7.03 -14.85 -10.05
C LEU A 160 -7.31 -15.22 -8.60
N LEU A 161 -8.41 -14.75 -8.01
CA LEU A 161 -8.80 -15.16 -6.66
C LEU A 161 -9.10 -16.65 -6.56
N ASP A 162 -9.60 -17.26 -7.63
CA ASP A 162 -9.94 -18.68 -7.64
C ASP A 162 -8.75 -19.55 -8.06
N THR A 163 -7.93 -19.12 -9.00
CA THR A 163 -6.83 -19.91 -9.58
C THR A 163 -5.46 -19.64 -8.95
N ASN A 164 -5.14 -18.38 -8.64
CA ASN A 164 -3.84 -17.96 -8.12
C ASN A 164 -3.95 -16.69 -7.24
N PRO A 165 -4.49 -16.80 -6.02
CA PRO A 165 -4.70 -15.66 -5.12
C PRO A 165 -3.40 -14.96 -4.70
N ASN A 166 -2.26 -15.62 -4.87
CA ASN A 166 -0.93 -15.05 -4.58
C ASN A 166 -0.24 -14.47 -5.83
N SER A 167 -0.99 -14.19 -6.89
CA SER A 167 -0.47 -13.62 -8.13
C SER A 167 0.05 -12.20 -7.91
N GLU A 168 1.25 -11.91 -8.42
CA GLU A 168 1.79 -10.54 -8.44
C GLU A 168 0.92 -9.56 -9.24
N LEU A 169 0.13 -10.05 -10.20
CA LEU A 169 -0.81 -9.23 -10.94
C LEU A 169 -1.98 -8.81 -10.05
N LEU A 170 -2.51 -9.74 -9.24
CA LEU A 170 -3.56 -9.42 -8.28
C LEU A 170 -3.09 -8.40 -7.24
N GLU A 171 -1.87 -8.57 -6.71
CA GLU A 171 -1.24 -7.59 -5.80
C GLU A 171 -1.18 -6.20 -6.44
N HIS A 172 -0.78 -6.12 -7.71
CA HIS A 172 -0.70 -4.87 -8.46
C HIS A 172 -2.08 -4.17 -8.63
N ILE A 173 -3.14 -4.96 -8.78
CA ILE A 173 -4.50 -4.47 -8.99
C ILE A 173 -5.17 -3.99 -7.68
N MET A 174 -4.74 -4.49 -6.50
CA MET A 174 -5.37 -4.16 -5.21
C MET A 174 -5.50 -2.65 -4.96
N GLY A 175 -4.57 -1.84 -5.47
CA GLY A 175 -4.64 -0.38 -5.34
C GLY A 175 -5.85 0.25 -6.04
N VAL A 176 -6.22 -0.23 -7.20
CA VAL A 176 -7.41 0.27 -7.91
C VAL A 176 -8.69 -0.33 -7.33
N LEU A 177 -8.65 -1.57 -6.83
CA LEU A 177 -9.79 -2.18 -6.15
C LEU A 177 -10.17 -1.39 -4.88
N SER A 178 -9.20 -0.91 -4.11
CA SER A 178 -9.48 -0.05 -2.96
C SER A 178 -10.22 1.23 -3.38
N TRP A 179 -9.87 1.80 -4.53
CA TRP A 179 -10.58 2.96 -5.07
C TRP A 179 -12.03 2.61 -5.49
N TYR A 180 -12.23 1.48 -6.19
CA TYR A 180 -13.59 1.02 -6.55
C TYR A 180 -14.44 0.73 -5.31
N MET A 181 -13.84 0.19 -4.27
CA MET A 181 -14.52 -0.14 -3.01
C MET A 181 -14.98 1.10 -2.25
N PHE A 182 -14.09 2.05 -2.00
CA PHE A 182 -14.35 3.16 -1.07
C PHE A 182 -14.79 4.44 -1.76
N VAL A 183 -14.35 4.70 -2.98
CA VAL A 183 -14.67 5.93 -3.72
C VAL A 183 -15.82 5.70 -4.69
N ALA A 184 -15.71 4.70 -5.56
CA ALA A 184 -16.73 4.40 -6.57
C ALA A 184 -17.90 3.58 -6.01
N LYS A 185 -17.74 2.88 -4.88
CA LYS A 185 -18.75 2.02 -4.22
C LYS A 185 -19.32 0.96 -5.17
N SER A 186 -18.45 0.35 -5.94
CA SER A 186 -18.85 -0.67 -6.92
C SER A 186 -19.25 -1.96 -6.22
N GLU A 187 -20.48 -2.42 -6.42
CA GLU A 187 -21.05 -3.61 -5.74
C GLU A 187 -20.17 -4.86 -5.88
N TRP A 188 -19.69 -5.12 -7.11
CA TRP A 188 -18.84 -6.30 -7.36
C TRP A 188 -17.54 -6.30 -6.53
N VAL A 189 -16.95 -5.12 -6.24
CA VAL A 189 -15.74 -5.04 -5.41
C VAL A 189 -16.07 -5.22 -3.93
N LEU A 190 -17.24 -4.79 -3.47
CA LEU A 190 -17.70 -5.04 -2.11
C LEU A 190 -17.91 -6.53 -1.86
N GLU A 191 -18.44 -7.26 -2.85
CA GLU A 191 -18.55 -8.73 -2.80
C GLU A 191 -17.17 -9.39 -2.73
N ILE A 192 -16.21 -8.94 -3.55
CA ILE A 192 -14.82 -9.40 -3.50
C ILE A 192 -14.17 -9.11 -2.14
N GLY A 193 -14.34 -7.90 -1.61
CA GLY A 193 -13.85 -7.54 -0.29
C GLY A 193 -14.41 -8.48 0.80
N THR A 194 -15.69 -8.77 0.73
CA THR A 194 -16.36 -9.74 1.63
C THR A 194 -15.80 -11.15 1.47
N LYS A 195 -15.58 -11.62 0.23
CA LYS A 195 -14.96 -12.92 -0.06
C LYS A 195 -13.56 -13.02 0.55
N ILE A 196 -12.75 -11.97 0.40
CA ILE A 196 -11.39 -11.89 0.96
C ILE A 196 -11.42 -11.92 2.49
N LEU A 197 -12.30 -11.13 3.12
CA LEU A 197 -12.44 -11.05 4.58
C LEU A 197 -12.90 -12.37 5.19
N ASN A 198 -13.79 -13.10 4.53
CA ASN A 198 -14.33 -14.37 5.03
C ASN A 198 -13.31 -15.53 4.96
N GLN A 199 -12.23 -15.40 4.21
CA GLN A 199 -11.17 -16.41 4.09
C GLN A 199 -9.79 -15.75 4.13
N PRO A 200 -9.43 -15.07 5.24
CA PRO A 200 -8.23 -14.22 5.29
C PRO A 200 -6.93 -15.01 5.10
N ILE A 201 -6.84 -16.26 5.53
CA ILE A 201 -5.66 -17.11 5.29
C ILE A 201 -5.49 -17.43 3.81
N LYS A 202 -6.58 -17.81 3.12
CA LYS A 202 -6.52 -18.10 1.69
C LYS A 202 -6.12 -16.87 0.87
N TYR A 203 -6.62 -15.71 1.25
CA TYR A 203 -6.44 -14.44 0.53
C TYR A 203 -5.51 -13.46 1.26
N ILE A 204 -4.56 -13.98 2.02
CA ILE A 204 -3.75 -13.14 2.93
C ILE A 204 -2.92 -12.07 2.21
N ARG A 205 -2.36 -12.39 1.05
CA ARG A 205 -1.62 -11.40 0.25
C ARG A 205 -2.53 -10.33 -0.35
N PRO A 206 -3.64 -10.67 -1.04
CA PRO A 206 -4.63 -9.68 -1.45
C PRO A 206 -5.12 -8.80 -0.29
N LEU A 207 -5.44 -9.40 0.87
CA LEU A 207 -5.88 -8.67 2.05
C LEU A 207 -4.82 -7.67 2.54
N ARG A 208 -3.56 -8.09 2.64
CA ARG A 208 -2.45 -7.21 3.04
C ARG A 208 -2.30 -6.02 2.11
N HIS A 209 -2.28 -6.25 0.80
CA HIS A 209 -2.18 -5.17 -0.18
C HIS A 209 -3.42 -4.26 -0.18
N LEU A 210 -4.61 -4.81 0.01
CA LEU A 210 -5.81 -4.02 0.16
C LEU A 210 -5.71 -3.09 1.38
N VAL A 211 -5.28 -3.62 2.53
CA VAL A 211 -5.07 -2.84 3.77
C VAL A 211 -3.97 -1.78 3.59
N GLU A 212 -2.89 -2.08 2.90
CA GLU A 212 -1.86 -1.11 2.55
C GLU A 212 -2.42 0.09 1.78
N HIS A 213 -3.25 -0.18 0.78
CA HIS A 213 -3.89 0.87 -0.01
C HIS A 213 -4.98 1.62 0.76
N ILE A 214 -5.69 0.95 1.65
CA ILE A 214 -6.70 1.55 2.54
C ILE A 214 -6.07 2.61 3.44
N SER A 215 -4.87 2.39 3.95
CA SER A 215 -4.18 3.35 4.81
C SER A 215 -4.01 4.74 4.15
N ARG A 216 -4.02 4.80 2.81
CA ARG A 216 -3.96 6.06 2.05
C ARG A 216 -5.25 6.89 2.14
N PHE A 217 -6.37 6.29 2.50
CA PHE A 217 -7.62 6.99 2.75
C PHE A 217 -7.71 7.51 4.19
N ILE A 218 -6.93 6.90 5.11
CA ILE A 218 -6.86 7.29 6.51
C ILE A 218 -5.73 8.30 6.69
N VAL A 219 -5.82 9.43 5.99
CA VAL A 219 -4.83 10.52 6.07
C VAL A 219 -5.51 11.79 6.57
N PRO A 220 -4.79 12.69 7.28
CA PRO A 220 -5.38 13.89 7.85
C PRO A 220 -6.17 14.72 6.85
N ASN A 221 -5.64 14.94 5.65
CA ASN A 221 -6.34 15.71 4.61
C ASN A 221 -7.69 15.12 4.20
N ASN A 222 -7.86 13.82 4.28
CA ASN A 222 -9.13 13.16 3.98
C ASN A 222 -10.09 13.25 5.17
N VAL A 223 -9.57 13.19 6.39
CA VAL A 223 -10.36 13.26 7.63
C VAL A 223 -10.91 14.67 7.87
N PHE A 224 -10.20 15.71 7.45
CA PHE A 224 -10.65 17.11 7.61
C PHE A 224 -11.48 17.62 6.41
N SER A 225 -11.63 16.84 5.35
CA SER A 225 -12.47 17.16 4.21
C SER A 225 -13.84 16.54 4.40
N GLU A 226 -14.90 17.37 4.51
CA GLU A 226 -16.27 16.90 4.65
C GLU A 226 -16.66 15.87 3.58
N GLU A 227 -16.20 16.09 2.35
CA GLU A 227 -16.43 15.19 1.20
C GLU A 227 -15.78 13.82 1.38
N LYS A 228 -14.60 13.76 2.01
CA LYS A 228 -13.79 12.53 2.10
C LYS A 228 -13.91 11.80 3.44
N VAL A 229 -14.51 12.44 4.44
CA VAL A 229 -14.65 11.86 5.79
C VAL A 229 -15.40 10.53 5.77
N TYR A 230 -16.38 10.41 4.90
CA TYR A 230 -17.13 9.18 4.75
C TYR A 230 -16.22 8.04 4.24
N ILE A 231 -15.42 8.31 3.21
CA ILE A 231 -14.47 7.34 2.64
C ILE A 231 -13.49 6.84 3.72
N ALA A 232 -12.96 7.75 4.53
CA ALA A 232 -12.04 7.41 5.60
C ALA A 232 -12.72 6.57 6.70
N LYS A 233 -13.98 6.83 7.03
CA LYS A 233 -14.76 6.00 7.98
C LYS A 233 -14.98 4.58 7.47
N GLU A 234 -15.37 4.43 6.22
CA GLU A 234 -15.55 3.11 5.59
C GLU A 234 -14.22 2.34 5.56
N ALA A 235 -13.11 3.02 5.26
CA ALA A 235 -11.77 2.45 5.27
C ALA A 235 -11.37 1.96 6.67
N ILE A 236 -11.64 2.73 7.72
CA ILE A 236 -11.41 2.34 9.12
C ILE A 236 -12.29 1.14 9.50
N ALA A 237 -13.57 1.17 9.17
CA ALA A 237 -14.49 0.07 9.46
C ALA A 237 -14.03 -1.24 8.80
N PHE A 238 -13.60 -1.18 7.55
CA PHE A 238 -13.03 -2.34 6.86
C PHE A 238 -11.74 -2.84 7.52
N ALA A 239 -10.84 -1.93 7.93
CA ALA A 239 -9.59 -2.31 8.61
C ALA A 239 -9.87 -2.99 9.97
N ILE A 240 -10.83 -2.48 10.75
CA ILE A 240 -11.27 -3.11 12.02
C ILE A 240 -11.86 -4.49 11.76
N GLN A 241 -12.69 -4.64 10.73
CA GLN A 241 -13.25 -5.94 10.35
C GLN A 241 -12.16 -6.92 9.92
N ALA A 242 -11.18 -6.47 9.13
CA ALA A 242 -10.04 -7.28 8.73
C ALA A 242 -9.23 -7.78 9.92
N LEU A 243 -8.96 -6.92 10.91
CA LEU A 243 -8.31 -7.31 12.16
C LEU A 243 -9.12 -8.35 12.93
N GLY A 244 -10.44 -8.17 13.03
CA GLY A 244 -11.33 -9.13 13.70
C GLY A 244 -11.32 -10.50 13.04
N MET A 245 -11.39 -10.56 11.71
CA MET A 245 -11.35 -11.82 10.96
C MET A 245 -9.98 -12.49 11.07
N CYS A 246 -8.88 -11.73 10.97
CA CYS A 246 -7.53 -12.27 11.18
C CYS A 246 -7.35 -12.84 12.60
N LYS A 247 -7.91 -12.18 13.63
CA LYS A 247 -7.91 -12.69 15.00
C LYS A 247 -8.61 -14.04 15.12
N ASN A 248 -9.80 -14.16 14.54
CA ASN A 248 -10.55 -15.41 14.57
C ASN A 248 -9.78 -16.56 13.90
N GLU A 249 -9.08 -16.29 12.81
CA GLU A 249 -8.21 -17.27 12.15
C GLU A 249 -7.00 -17.66 13.03
N VAL A 250 -6.38 -16.71 13.70
CA VAL A 250 -5.28 -17.02 14.65
C VAL A 250 -5.77 -17.95 15.74
N VAL A 251 -6.94 -17.71 16.33
CA VAL A 251 -7.54 -18.58 17.34
C VAL A 251 -7.80 -19.98 16.79
N ALA A 252 -8.44 -20.07 15.60
CA ALA A 252 -8.74 -21.35 14.95
C ALA A 252 -7.46 -22.15 14.61
N LEU A 253 -6.41 -21.49 14.14
CA LEU A 253 -5.11 -22.12 13.86
C LEU A 253 -4.46 -22.69 15.13
N ARG A 254 -4.62 -22.02 16.27
CA ARG A 254 -4.09 -22.48 17.57
C ARG A 254 -4.81 -23.71 18.12
N GLU A 255 -6.12 -23.75 17.97
CA GLU A 255 -6.93 -24.89 18.43
C GLU A 255 -6.61 -26.15 17.63
N ASN A 256 -6.03 -26.01 16.44
CA ASN A 256 -5.61 -27.11 15.60
C ASN A 256 -4.20 -27.60 15.97
N THR A 257 -4.11 -28.37 17.05
CA THR A 257 -2.85 -28.88 17.65
C THR A 257 -1.94 -29.69 16.72
N GLN A 258 -2.41 -30.11 15.56
CA GLN A 258 -1.60 -30.81 14.56
C GLN A 258 -0.63 -29.88 13.81
N LEU A 259 -0.87 -28.57 13.85
CA LEU A 259 -0.10 -27.54 13.16
C LEU A 259 1.00 -26.89 13.99
N GLU A 260 1.06 -27.13 15.32
CA GLU A 260 1.91 -26.39 16.28
C GLU A 260 3.42 -26.29 15.95
N ARG A 261 3.91 -27.04 14.97
CA ARG A 261 5.34 -27.04 14.59
C ARG A 261 5.60 -26.88 13.10
N SER A 262 4.59 -26.59 12.27
CA SER A 262 4.81 -26.47 10.83
C SER A 262 5.39 -25.11 10.47
N GLU A 263 6.31 -25.11 9.51
CA GLU A 263 6.87 -23.89 8.91
C GLU A 263 5.76 -23.05 8.25
N GLU A 264 4.79 -23.73 7.68
CA GLU A 264 3.60 -23.14 7.06
C GLU A 264 2.76 -22.30 8.04
N LEU A 265 2.55 -22.79 9.27
CA LEU A 265 1.83 -22.04 10.30
C LEU A 265 2.58 -20.77 10.69
N ARG A 266 3.90 -20.85 10.85
CA ARG A 266 4.72 -19.68 11.15
C ARG A 266 4.63 -18.63 10.06
N ASP A 267 4.68 -19.05 8.80
CA ASP A 267 4.58 -18.16 7.64
C ASP A 267 3.20 -17.48 7.59
N GLN A 268 2.12 -18.22 7.80
CA GLN A 268 0.76 -17.68 7.87
C GLN A 268 0.60 -16.65 9.00
N LEU A 269 1.09 -16.96 10.19
CA LEU A 269 1.06 -16.05 11.32
C LEU A 269 1.90 -14.79 11.05
N GLN A 270 3.08 -14.92 10.46
CA GLN A 270 3.91 -13.78 10.07
C GLN A 270 3.22 -12.89 9.02
N GLN A 271 2.50 -13.47 8.09
CA GLN A 271 1.74 -12.71 7.09
C GLN A 271 0.55 -11.98 7.73
N LEU A 272 -0.17 -12.59 8.68
CA LEU A 272 -1.21 -11.91 9.46
C LEU A 272 -0.65 -10.72 10.26
N GLN A 273 0.52 -10.90 10.87
CA GLN A 273 1.24 -9.82 11.54
C GLN A 273 1.57 -8.63 10.61
N GLN A 274 1.90 -8.90 9.36
CA GLN A 274 2.17 -7.86 8.35
C GLN A 274 0.98 -6.91 8.15
N ILE A 275 -0.26 -7.39 8.34
CA ILE A 275 -1.46 -6.55 8.26
C ILE A 275 -1.46 -5.51 9.38
N VAL A 276 -1.18 -5.93 10.62
CA VAL A 276 -1.10 -5.02 11.77
C VAL A 276 0.04 -4.03 11.59
N ASN A 277 1.22 -4.52 11.17
CA ASN A 277 2.38 -3.67 10.90
C ASN A 277 2.05 -2.57 9.88
N THR A 278 1.33 -2.93 8.81
CA THR A 278 0.94 -2.00 7.76
C THR A 278 0.01 -0.91 8.29
N LEU A 279 -0.96 -1.27 9.13
CA LEU A 279 -1.88 -0.31 9.75
C LEU A 279 -1.17 0.63 10.72
N VAL A 280 -0.36 0.09 11.63
CA VAL A 280 0.40 0.90 12.60
C VAL A 280 1.32 1.89 11.88
N ASN A 281 2.09 1.41 10.91
CA ASN A 281 2.99 2.27 10.15
C ASN A 281 2.22 3.35 9.37
N GLY A 282 1.11 2.99 8.74
CA GLY A 282 0.26 3.96 8.03
C GLY A 282 -0.18 5.11 8.92
N ILE A 283 -0.68 4.82 10.11
CA ILE A 283 -1.12 5.83 11.08
C ILE A 283 0.07 6.62 11.63
N TYR A 284 1.17 5.95 11.99
CA TYR A 284 2.39 6.56 12.51
C TYR A 284 2.96 7.61 11.57
N PHE A 285 3.09 7.29 10.28
CA PHE A 285 3.57 8.24 9.28
C PHE A 285 2.57 9.38 9.02
N ASN A 286 1.26 9.10 9.06
CA ASN A 286 0.22 10.10 8.83
C ASN A 286 0.13 11.12 9.98
N ILE A 287 0.35 10.74 11.23
CA ILE A 287 0.43 11.67 12.37
C ILE A 287 1.72 12.50 12.31
N GLY A 288 2.71 12.05 11.57
CA GLY A 288 3.93 12.80 11.35
C GLY A 288 4.99 12.62 12.43
N VAL A 289 4.94 11.53 13.23
CA VAL A 289 5.93 11.23 14.27
C VAL A 289 7.38 11.28 13.73
N PRO A 290 7.71 10.70 12.55
CA PRO A 290 9.07 10.79 12.02
C PRO A 290 9.52 12.20 11.63
N ARG A 291 8.58 13.13 11.42
CA ARG A 291 8.87 14.52 11.00
C ARG A 291 9.40 15.39 12.12
N LEU A 292 9.04 15.05 13.36
CA LEU A 292 9.58 15.68 14.55
C LEU A 292 11.09 15.43 14.71
N GLN A 293 11.60 14.36 14.05
CA GLN A 293 13.02 13.98 14.04
C GLN A 293 13.83 14.61 12.88
N GLY A 294 13.28 15.57 12.14
CA GLY A 294 14.02 16.36 11.13
C GLY A 294 14.11 15.76 9.72
N ILE A 295 13.34 14.74 9.42
CA ILE A 295 13.31 14.08 8.11
C ILE A 295 12.17 14.66 7.25
N SER A 296 12.45 15.67 6.48
CA SER A 296 11.58 16.33 5.49
C SER A 296 10.86 17.61 5.96
N LYS A 297 11.19 18.72 5.29
CA LYS A 297 10.70 20.07 5.63
C LYS A 297 9.41 20.48 4.89
N ASP A 298 8.89 19.69 3.94
CA ASP A 298 7.94 20.21 2.94
C ASP A 298 6.53 19.60 2.93
N GLU A 299 6.18 18.72 3.88
CA GLU A 299 4.83 18.14 3.89
C GLU A 299 4.11 18.43 5.21
N LEU A 300 2.84 18.77 5.11
CA LEU A 300 1.84 19.07 6.13
C LEU A 300 2.27 18.94 7.60
N GLN A 301 2.65 20.05 8.20
CA GLN A 301 2.70 20.16 9.65
C GLN A 301 1.25 20.28 10.15
N LEU A 302 0.74 19.22 10.74
CA LEU A 302 -0.54 19.28 11.44
C LEU A 302 -0.44 20.22 12.64
N THR A 303 -1.43 21.09 12.76
CA THR A 303 -1.61 21.88 13.97
C THR A 303 -1.97 20.96 15.15
N GLU A 304 -1.85 21.45 16.37
CA GLU A 304 -2.23 20.70 17.57
C GLU A 304 -3.70 20.23 17.54
N VAL A 305 -4.60 21.11 17.10
CA VAL A 305 -6.03 20.81 16.96
C VAL A 305 -6.27 19.71 15.91
N GLU A 306 -5.57 19.78 14.79
CA GLU A 306 -5.70 18.77 13.74
C GLU A 306 -5.17 17.40 14.18
N ARG A 307 -4.08 17.35 14.95
CA ARG A 307 -3.56 16.11 15.55
C ARG A 307 -4.57 15.50 16.52
N GLN A 308 -5.16 16.32 17.37
CA GLN A 308 -6.20 15.89 18.31
C GLN A 308 -7.41 15.33 17.57
N GLN A 309 -7.91 16.03 16.56
CA GLN A 309 -9.06 15.59 15.74
C GLN A 309 -8.73 14.29 15.00
N PHE A 310 -7.53 14.17 14.42
CA PHE A 310 -7.11 12.95 13.74
C PHE A 310 -7.00 11.78 14.71
N TYR A 311 -6.42 11.99 15.90
CA TYR A 311 -6.38 10.95 16.94
C TYR A 311 -7.78 10.41 17.27
N PHE A 312 -8.73 11.27 17.59
CA PHE A 312 -10.09 10.83 17.90
C PHE A 312 -10.76 10.14 16.71
N PHE A 313 -10.42 10.51 15.52
CA PHE A 313 -10.94 9.86 14.32
C PHE A 313 -10.40 8.43 14.13
N VAL A 314 -9.13 8.19 14.40
CA VAL A 314 -8.49 6.87 14.26
C VAL A 314 -8.52 6.04 15.54
N LYS A 315 -9.01 6.59 16.66
CA LYS A 315 -8.98 5.98 17.98
C LYS A 315 -9.56 4.56 18.00
N GLU A 316 -10.71 4.34 17.37
CA GLU A 316 -11.34 3.02 17.30
C GLU A 316 -10.43 1.97 16.61
N LEU A 317 -9.72 2.37 15.56
CA LEU A 317 -8.76 1.50 14.88
C LEU A 317 -7.54 1.20 15.78
N LEU A 318 -7.01 2.19 16.49
CA LEU A 318 -5.92 2.01 17.46
C LEU A 318 -6.31 1.08 18.59
N MET A 319 -7.52 1.22 19.10
CA MET A 319 -8.10 0.32 20.11
C MET A 319 -8.22 -1.11 19.57
N ALA A 320 -8.73 -1.29 18.36
CA ALA A 320 -8.83 -2.61 17.72
C ALA A 320 -7.45 -3.27 17.54
N ILE A 321 -6.43 -2.50 17.14
CA ILE A 321 -5.04 -2.97 17.03
C ILE A 321 -4.52 -3.42 18.41
N SER A 322 -4.71 -2.61 19.44
CA SER A 322 -4.24 -2.93 20.80
C SER A 322 -4.97 -4.15 21.38
N GLN A 323 -6.28 -4.26 21.13
CA GLN A 323 -7.07 -5.42 21.55
C GLN A 323 -6.68 -6.70 20.82
N TRP A 324 -6.37 -6.60 19.54
CA TRP A 324 -5.85 -7.71 18.76
C TRP A 324 -4.52 -8.22 19.35
N ALA A 325 -3.66 -7.31 19.78
CA ALA A 325 -2.39 -7.65 20.39
C ALA A 325 -2.52 -8.41 21.72
N ILE A 326 -3.48 -8.03 22.60
CA ILE A 326 -3.66 -8.71 23.92
C ILE A 326 -3.96 -10.18 23.77
N ASP A 327 -4.80 -10.54 22.80
CA ASP A 327 -5.23 -11.91 22.60
C ASP A 327 -4.17 -12.75 21.88
N ASP A 328 -3.02 -12.13 21.58
CA ASP A 328 -1.92 -12.77 20.91
C ASP A 328 -0.87 -13.32 21.88
N THR A 329 -1.09 -14.53 22.36
CA THR A 329 -0.08 -15.25 23.18
C THR A 329 1.12 -15.76 22.37
N LEU A 330 1.12 -15.62 21.03
CA LEU A 330 2.20 -16.10 20.17
C LEU A 330 3.29 -15.05 19.86
N GLY A 331 3.20 -13.86 20.46
CA GLY A 331 4.18 -12.80 20.20
C GLY A 331 4.19 -12.36 18.74
N ILE A 332 3.01 -12.29 18.13
CA ILE A 332 2.87 -11.95 16.71
C ILE A 332 3.30 -10.49 16.45
N LEU A 333 3.26 -9.62 17.46
CA LEU A 333 3.66 -8.23 17.25
C LEU A 333 5.19 -8.10 17.23
N ALA A 334 5.74 -7.66 16.09
CA ALA A 334 7.17 -7.40 15.99
C ALA A 334 7.60 -6.26 16.92
N ALA A 335 8.78 -6.37 17.52
CA ALA A 335 9.33 -5.32 18.39
C ALA A 335 9.33 -3.93 17.73
N TYR A 336 9.66 -3.85 16.44
CA TYR A 336 9.59 -2.65 15.64
C TYR A 336 8.18 -2.03 15.56
N THR A 337 7.14 -2.85 15.38
CA THR A 337 5.75 -2.35 15.33
C THR A 337 5.29 -1.85 16.69
N ALA A 338 5.65 -2.57 17.77
CA ALA A 338 5.39 -2.15 19.14
C ALA A 338 6.07 -0.79 19.41
N HIS A 339 7.31 -0.62 18.95
CA HIS A 339 8.04 0.65 19.10
C HIS A 339 7.30 1.82 18.41
N HIS A 340 6.94 1.68 17.15
CA HIS A 340 6.19 2.72 16.42
C HIS A 340 4.83 3.02 17.08
N PHE A 341 4.17 2.00 17.62
CA PHE A 341 2.92 2.20 18.35
C PHE A 341 3.16 3.00 19.63
N CYS A 342 4.19 2.68 20.41
CA CYS A 342 4.53 3.41 21.64
C CYS A 342 4.95 4.86 21.36
N GLU A 343 5.76 5.10 20.33
CA GLU A 343 6.08 6.48 19.90
C GLU A 343 4.82 7.26 19.53
N LEU A 344 3.90 6.63 18.77
CA LEU A 344 2.62 7.22 18.43
C LEU A 344 1.79 7.57 19.66
N MET A 345 1.74 6.65 20.63
CA MET A 345 1.00 6.85 21.89
C MET A 345 1.57 8.01 22.71
N ASN A 346 2.88 8.20 22.75
CA ASN A 346 3.50 9.35 23.37
C ASN A 346 3.05 10.71 22.79
N GLU A 347 2.87 10.78 21.49
CA GLU A 347 2.43 12.02 20.81
C GLU A 347 0.96 12.37 21.10
N VAL A 348 0.13 11.36 21.41
CA VAL A 348 -1.31 11.55 21.60
C VAL A 348 -1.76 11.42 23.06
N LEU A 349 -0.84 11.11 24.00
CA LEU A 349 -1.12 10.90 25.42
C LEU A 349 -1.92 12.04 26.04
N LYS A 350 -1.57 13.27 25.74
CA LYS A 350 -2.20 14.50 26.26
C LYS A 350 -3.67 14.66 25.88
N TYR A 351 -4.14 13.97 24.82
CA TYR A 351 -5.54 14.06 24.38
C TYR A 351 -6.43 13.05 25.11
N ASP A 352 -5.88 11.91 25.49
CA ASP A 352 -6.63 10.83 26.10
C ASP A 352 -5.73 9.88 26.91
N PRO A 353 -5.24 10.33 28.07
CA PRO A 353 -4.24 9.59 28.82
C PRO A 353 -4.69 8.21 29.29
N VAL A 354 -5.99 8.01 29.53
CA VAL A 354 -6.54 6.74 30.04
C VAL A 354 -6.50 5.67 28.97
N ASP A 355 -7.08 5.93 27.81
CA ASP A 355 -7.14 4.95 26.72
C ASP A 355 -5.78 4.74 26.07
N VAL A 356 -4.97 5.81 25.98
CA VAL A 356 -3.58 5.71 25.46
C VAL A 356 -2.72 4.81 26.37
N LEU A 357 -2.80 4.96 27.69
CA LEU A 357 -2.08 4.09 28.60
C LEU A 357 -2.53 2.63 28.48
N GLN A 358 -3.86 2.40 28.42
CA GLN A 358 -4.41 1.07 28.25
C GLN A 358 -3.91 0.41 26.95
N MET A 359 -3.98 1.14 25.82
CA MET A 359 -3.51 0.65 24.53
C MET A 359 -2.01 0.34 24.55
N THR A 360 -1.19 1.21 25.16
CA THR A 360 0.26 1.02 25.30
C THR A 360 0.57 -0.22 26.13
N THR A 361 -0.10 -0.38 27.28
CA THR A 361 0.08 -1.55 28.14
C THR A 361 -0.23 -2.85 27.40
N ASN A 362 -1.30 -2.87 26.63
CA ASN A 362 -1.68 -4.02 25.81
C ASN A 362 -0.59 -4.41 24.81
N ILE A 363 -0.09 -3.42 24.07
CA ILE A 363 0.95 -3.61 23.05
C ILE A 363 2.27 -4.08 23.66
N VAL A 364 2.72 -3.45 24.76
CA VAL A 364 3.96 -3.83 25.43
C VAL A 364 3.87 -5.25 26.00
N ARG A 365 2.74 -5.58 26.64
CA ARG A 365 2.50 -6.93 27.20
C ARG A 365 2.57 -7.99 26.08
N SER A 366 1.93 -7.77 24.96
CA SER A 366 1.95 -8.73 23.84
C SER A 366 3.32 -8.86 23.17
N SER A 367 4.10 -7.79 23.16
CA SER A 367 5.42 -7.75 22.51
C SER A 367 6.56 -8.30 23.38
N GLN A 368 6.30 -8.73 24.62
CA GLN A 368 7.31 -9.38 25.46
C GLN A 368 7.92 -10.62 24.80
N THR A 369 7.10 -11.42 24.12
CA THR A 369 7.56 -12.62 23.41
C THR A 369 8.47 -12.31 22.22
N SER A 370 8.36 -11.11 21.61
CA SER A 370 9.29 -10.62 20.57
C SER A 370 10.54 -9.98 21.15
N GLY A 371 10.67 -9.87 22.47
CA GLY A 371 11.82 -9.28 23.15
C GLY A 371 11.83 -7.76 23.21
N TYR A 372 10.72 -7.10 22.88
CA TYR A 372 10.63 -5.63 22.87
C TYR A 372 11.03 -4.98 24.19
N HIS A 373 10.69 -5.61 25.34
CA HIS A 373 11.03 -5.12 26.69
C HIS A 373 12.54 -5.16 27.00
N PHE A 374 13.36 -5.81 26.18
CA PHE A 374 14.83 -5.75 26.26
C PHE A 374 15.46 -4.68 25.37
N ASP A 375 14.67 -3.93 24.61
CA ASP A 375 15.17 -2.90 23.70
C ASP A 375 15.33 -1.56 24.44
N ALA A 376 16.50 -0.94 24.31
CA ALA A 376 16.80 0.36 24.91
C ALA A 376 15.90 1.49 24.39
N PHE A 377 15.41 1.40 23.15
CA PHE A 377 14.44 2.37 22.63
C PHE A 377 13.06 2.18 23.26
N ALA A 378 12.67 0.93 23.54
CA ALA A 378 11.41 0.62 24.20
C ALA A 378 11.31 1.23 25.60
N VAL A 379 12.33 1.05 26.43
CA VAL A 379 12.34 1.61 27.79
C VAL A 379 12.25 3.13 27.76
N LYS A 380 12.95 3.78 26.82
CA LYS A 380 12.90 5.23 26.67
C LYS A 380 11.49 5.75 26.37
N GLU A 381 10.76 5.10 25.47
CA GLU A 381 9.39 5.50 25.14
C GLU A 381 8.42 5.27 26.29
N VAL A 382 8.57 4.17 27.02
CA VAL A 382 7.73 3.86 28.18
C VAL A 382 8.03 4.79 29.35
N VAL A 383 9.30 5.09 29.63
CA VAL A 383 9.69 6.07 30.65
C VAL A 383 9.14 7.45 30.34
N LYS A 384 9.26 7.90 29.07
CA LYS A 384 8.69 9.18 28.61
C LYS A 384 7.19 9.25 28.85
N LEU A 385 6.46 8.19 28.55
CA LEU A 385 5.02 8.10 28.76
C LEU A 385 4.66 8.14 30.25
N ALA A 386 5.36 7.36 31.09
CA ALA A 386 5.16 7.34 32.52
C ALA A 386 5.48 8.71 33.17
N ASP A 387 6.59 9.34 32.81
CA ASP A 387 6.95 10.67 33.31
C ASP A 387 5.90 11.72 32.94
N SER A 388 5.38 11.69 31.72
CA SER A 388 4.32 12.63 31.30
C SER A 388 3.01 12.39 32.07
N LEU A 389 2.63 11.13 32.35
CA LEU A 389 1.48 10.81 33.19
C LEU A 389 1.66 11.31 34.62
N LEU A 390 2.84 11.10 35.19
CA LEU A 390 3.17 11.51 36.57
C LEU A 390 3.27 13.06 36.68
N ALA A 391 3.70 13.75 35.65
CA ALA A 391 3.84 15.21 35.67
C ALA A 391 2.50 15.92 35.40
N ASP A 392 1.78 15.51 34.36
CA ASP A 392 0.69 16.31 33.77
C ASP A 392 -0.70 15.74 34.05
N HIS A 393 -0.81 14.44 34.50
CA HIS A 393 -2.09 13.73 34.61
C HIS A 393 -2.24 12.96 35.93
N GLN A 394 -1.65 13.46 37.03
CA GLN A 394 -1.67 12.79 38.36
C GLN A 394 -3.08 12.47 38.85
N GLU A 395 -4.05 13.32 38.55
CA GLU A 395 -5.44 13.10 38.95
C GLU A 395 -6.06 11.82 38.35
N LYS A 396 -5.55 11.37 37.19
CA LYS A 396 -6.00 10.14 36.54
C LYS A 396 -5.48 8.88 37.26
N LEU A 397 -4.37 8.98 37.96
CA LEU A 397 -3.78 7.87 38.75
C LEU A 397 -4.58 7.50 40.00
N ARG A 398 -5.59 8.29 40.35
CA ARG A 398 -6.59 7.93 41.37
C ARG A 398 -7.56 6.85 40.89
N ASP A 399 -7.67 6.64 39.61
CA ASP A 399 -8.38 5.51 39.01
C ASP A 399 -7.52 4.24 39.13
N ASN A 400 -8.05 3.20 39.80
CA ASN A 400 -7.35 1.97 40.00
C ASN A 400 -6.93 1.26 38.73
N VAL A 401 -7.74 1.38 37.66
CA VAL A 401 -7.44 0.76 36.37
C VAL A 401 -6.24 1.46 35.70
N VAL A 402 -6.21 2.79 35.77
CA VAL A 402 -5.09 3.58 35.24
C VAL A 402 -3.80 3.27 35.99
N LEU A 403 -3.87 3.24 37.32
CA LEU A 403 -2.72 2.91 38.19
C LEU A 403 -2.20 1.49 37.92
N GLU A 404 -3.09 0.51 37.81
CA GLU A 404 -2.73 -0.89 37.51
C GLU A 404 -2.04 -1.04 36.16
N ASN A 405 -2.55 -0.35 35.12
CA ASN A 405 -1.92 -0.33 33.80
C ASN A 405 -0.51 0.29 33.84
N LEU A 406 -0.35 1.41 34.54
CA LEU A 406 0.96 2.06 34.69
C LEU A 406 1.94 1.14 35.43
N LEU A 407 1.50 0.54 36.54
CA LEU A 407 2.31 -0.42 37.32
C LEU A 407 2.72 -1.61 36.45
N THR A 408 1.78 -2.22 35.72
CA THR A 408 2.07 -3.34 34.83
C THR A 408 3.13 -2.95 33.78
N LEU A 409 3.03 -1.74 33.22
CA LEU A 409 3.96 -1.27 32.19
C LEU A 409 5.37 -1.09 32.76
N ILE A 410 5.48 -0.50 33.95
CA ILE A 410 6.76 -0.29 34.64
C ILE A 410 7.36 -1.63 35.09
N ASP A 411 6.56 -2.55 35.64
CA ASP A 411 7.01 -3.86 36.11
C ASP A 411 7.65 -4.70 35.01
N ILE A 412 7.08 -4.70 33.80
CA ILE A 412 7.63 -5.41 32.64
C ILE A 412 9.08 -4.97 32.34
N PHE A 413 9.38 -3.67 32.42
CA PHE A 413 10.74 -3.16 32.20
C PHE A 413 11.63 -3.27 33.42
N ALA A 414 11.08 -3.20 34.63
CA ALA A 414 11.81 -3.43 35.87
C ALA A 414 12.28 -4.88 35.98
N GLU A 415 11.42 -5.86 35.62
CA GLU A 415 11.77 -7.29 35.55
C GLU A 415 12.84 -7.57 34.49
N ALA A 416 12.85 -6.81 33.40
CA ALA A 416 13.91 -6.85 32.38
C ALA A 416 15.24 -6.24 32.85
N GLY A 417 15.26 -5.61 34.03
CA GLY A 417 16.46 -5.07 34.66
C GLY A 417 16.80 -3.63 34.30
N TRP A 418 15.85 -2.86 33.77
CA TRP A 418 16.08 -1.46 33.40
C TRP A 418 16.07 -0.54 34.64
N PRO A 419 17.20 0.20 34.92
CA PRO A 419 17.31 1.10 36.07
C PRO A 419 16.27 2.22 36.07
N GLU A 420 15.93 2.74 34.87
CA GLU A 420 14.98 3.83 34.72
C GLU A 420 13.56 3.41 35.15
N ALA A 421 13.16 2.16 34.90
CA ALA A 421 11.89 1.62 35.34
C ALA A 421 11.86 1.44 36.87
N LEU A 422 12.97 1.01 37.48
CA LEU A 422 13.09 0.90 38.93
C LEU A 422 13.03 2.28 39.61
N GLU A 423 13.59 3.31 39.01
CA GLU A 423 13.51 4.70 39.50
C GLU A 423 12.07 5.20 39.51
N LEU A 424 11.30 4.90 38.44
CA LEU A 424 9.87 5.25 38.34
C LEU A 424 9.05 4.58 39.45
N LEU A 425 9.29 3.30 39.77
CA LEU A 425 8.63 2.59 40.87
C LEU A 425 8.87 3.29 42.22
N GLY A 426 10.07 3.84 42.41
CA GLY A 426 10.40 4.58 43.63
C GLY A 426 9.61 5.90 43.79
N ARG A 427 9.20 6.52 42.71
CA ARG A 427 8.44 7.81 42.67
C ARG A 427 6.93 7.64 42.86
N LEU A 428 6.36 6.48 42.52
CA LEU A 428 4.91 6.23 42.56
C LEU A 428 4.27 6.43 43.94
N PRO A 429 4.86 6.02 45.08
CA PRO A 429 4.26 6.23 46.41
C PRO A 429 4.07 7.70 46.78
N GLU A 430 4.82 8.59 46.20
CA GLU A 430 4.70 10.05 46.42
C GLU A 430 3.48 10.63 45.71
N VAL A 431 3.05 10.02 44.59
CA VAL A 431 1.97 10.46 43.74
C VAL A 431 0.63 9.80 44.10
N ALA A 432 0.66 8.59 44.62
CA ALA A 432 -0.53 7.85 45.06
C ALA A 432 -1.10 8.26 46.44
N ARG A 433 -0.45 9.21 47.09
CA ARG A 433 -0.92 9.85 48.35
C ARG A 433 -1.74 11.09 48.04
#